data_b4a3cadbfa99a43443eeba01b4d9c881
#
_entry.id   b4a3cadbfa99a43443eeba01b4d9c881
#
_cell.length_a   1.000
_cell.length_b   1.000
_cell.length_c   1.000
_cell.angle_alpha   90.00
_cell.angle_beta   90.00
_cell.angle_gamma   90.00
#
_symmetry.space_group_name_H-M   'P 1'
#
loop_
_entity.id
_entity.type
_entity.pdbx_description
1 polymer ?
#
loop_
_entity_poly.entity_id
_entity_poly.type
_entity_poly.pdbx_seq_one_letter_code
_entity_poly.pdbx_strand_id
1 'polypeptide(L)'
;WQLSSITPGDGAASSIKIIPSGAGEVTLTSASHAMVASHKYYVTFKIRFEAAVTGTCDWYWPVAEPCAAQNMAFNAAAGAWTRLSAVLDRTSFADGSYPCRFDYNNNDGGNKTFWFTSCMLIDLTAAFGAGLEPSKDWMDKHVTAFADSQKVQYIENLGELFVDIASAIRTKSGQSGKIMACDFADRIRAL
;
A
#
# COMPACT_ATOMS: atom_id res chain seq x y z
N TRP A 1 20.81 -5.92 -6.87
CA TRP A 1 20.14 -5.93 -5.57
C TRP A 1 20.56 -7.12 -4.72
N GLN A 2 20.40 -7.04 -3.41
CA GLN A 2 20.76 -8.07 -2.44
C GLN A 2 19.69 -8.14 -1.35
N LEU A 3 19.45 -9.32 -0.77
CA LEU A 3 18.66 -9.41 0.45
C LEU A 3 19.44 -8.81 1.62
N SER A 4 18.73 -8.12 2.51
CA SER A 4 19.28 -7.47 3.70
C SER A 4 18.41 -7.77 4.92
N SER A 5 19.06 -7.96 6.05
CA SER A 5 18.39 -8.09 7.37
C SER A 5 18.01 -6.75 8.00
N ILE A 6 18.35 -5.63 7.35
CA ILE A 6 17.96 -4.29 7.84
C ILE A 6 16.46 -4.09 7.55
N THR A 7 15.64 -4.05 8.57
CA THR A 7 14.19 -3.92 8.49
C THR A 7 13.68 -2.76 9.35
N PRO A 8 12.46 -2.27 9.10
CA PRO A 8 11.86 -1.18 9.89
C PRO A 8 11.31 -1.62 11.25
N GLY A 9 11.38 -2.92 11.59
CA GLY A 9 10.80 -3.45 12.83
C GLY A 9 9.27 -3.52 12.85
N ASP A 10 8.64 -3.47 11.68
CA ASP A 10 7.18 -3.49 11.51
C ASP A 10 6.61 -4.89 11.19
N GLY A 11 7.45 -5.92 11.26
CA GLY A 11 7.12 -7.30 10.93
C GLY A 11 7.69 -7.78 9.59
N ALA A 12 8.31 -6.90 8.80
CA ALA A 12 9.03 -7.32 7.60
C ALA A 12 10.27 -8.16 7.98
N ALA A 13 10.39 -9.35 7.37
CA ALA A 13 11.49 -10.28 7.66
C ALA A 13 12.82 -9.84 7.01
N SER A 14 12.75 -9.11 5.90
CA SER A 14 13.92 -8.67 5.12
C SER A 14 13.61 -7.41 4.31
N SER A 15 14.65 -6.82 3.75
CA SER A 15 14.55 -5.76 2.75
C SER A 15 15.39 -6.09 1.52
N ILE A 16 15.12 -5.40 0.43
CA ILE A 16 15.92 -5.43 -0.78
C ILE A 16 16.91 -4.26 -0.70
N LYS A 17 18.20 -4.55 -0.61
CA LYS A 17 19.27 -3.54 -0.72
C LYS A 17 19.59 -3.29 -2.19
N ILE A 18 19.53 -2.06 -2.60
CA ILE A 18 19.86 -1.60 -3.96
C ILE A 18 21.10 -0.72 -3.89
N ILE A 19 22.06 -1.06 -4.72
CA ILE A 19 23.31 -0.28 -4.91
C ILE A 19 23.28 0.18 -6.37
N PRO A 20 22.86 1.42 -6.64
CA PRO A 20 22.84 1.95 -8.00
C PRO A 20 24.25 1.96 -8.61
N SER A 21 24.37 1.63 -9.89
CA SER A 21 25.66 1.63 -10.61
C SER A 21 25.98 2.96 -11.29
N GLY A 22 25.04 3.92 -11.23
CA GLY A 22 25.17 5.22 -11.89
C GLY A 22 23.98 6.12 -11.63
N ALA A 23 24.03 7.35 -12.12
CA ALA A 23 22.87 8.24 -12.17
C ALA A 23 21.82 7.65 -13.12
N GLY A 24 20.55 7.91 -12.83
CA GLY A 24 19.43 7.48 -13.65
C GLY A 24 18.36 6.77 -12.85
N GLU A 25 17.43 6.16 -13.55
CA GLU A 25 16.29 5.49 -12.97
C GLU A 25 16.67 4.12 -12.38
N VAL A 26 16.20 3.88 -11.18
CA VAL A 26 16.27 2.58 -10.51
C VAL A 26 14.90 1.96 -10.48
N THR A 27 14.78 0.79 -11.09
CA THR A 27 13.52 0.08 -11.27
C THR A 27 13.50 -1.22 -10.48
N LEU A 28 12.42 -1.47 -9.75
CA LEU A 28 12.09 -2.75 -9.14
C LEU A 28 10.75 -3.24 -9.68
N THR A 29 10.75 -4.42 -10.29
CA THR A 29 9.54 -5.03 -10.86
C THR A 29 9.19 -6.32 -10.11
N SER A 30 7.91 -6.47 -9.74
CA SER A 30 7.40 -7.66 -9.07
C SER A 30 6.99 -8.75 -10.07
N ALA A 31 6.59 -9.90 -9.54
CA ALA A 31 5.71 -10.82 -10.26
C ALA A 31 4.36 -10.16 -10.57
N SER A 32 3.57 -10.79 -11.44
CA SER A 32 2.23 -10.29 -11.78
C SER A 32 1.23 -10.54 -10.64
N HIS A 33 0.35 -9.57 -10.44
CA HIS A 33 -0.75 -9.61 -9.47
C HIS A 33 -2.08 -9.37 -10.18
N ALA A 34 -3.15 -10.01 -9.69
CA ALA A 34 -4.49 -9.83 -10.23
C ALA A 34 -4.97 -8.39 -10.02
N MET A 35 -5.60 -7.81 -11.05
CA MET A 35 -6.20 -6.48 -11.03
C MET A 35 -7.62 -6.55 -11.58
N VAL A 36 -8.55 -5.92 -10.89
CA VAL A 36 -9.91 -5.65 -11.35
C VAL A 36 -10.01 -4.16 -11.67
N ALA A 37 -10.28 -3.82 -12.92
CA ALA A 37 -10.20 -2.45 -13.43
C ALA A 37 -11.16 -1.46 -12.74
N SER A 38 -12.33 -1.94 -12.28
CA SER A 38 -13.31 -1.12 -11.57
C SER A 38 -12.97 -0.88 -10.09
N HIS A 39 -11.88 -1.49 -9.59
CA HIS A 39 -11.49 -1.41 -8.20
C HIS A 39 -10.51 -0.27 -7.94
N LYS A 40 -10.50 0.19 -6.70
CA LYS A 40 -9.46 1.06 -6.13
C LYS A 40 -8.54 0.25 -5.26
N TYR A 41 -7.28 0.61 -5.28
CA TYR A 41 -6.24 -0.08 -4.54
C TYR A 41 -5.45 0.90 -3.69
N TYR A 42 -5.00 0.43 -2.54
CA TYR A 42 -4.05 1.16 -1.72
C TYR A 42 -2.69 0.46 -1.83
N VAL A 43 -1.67 1.22 -2.20
CA VAL A 43 -0.29 0.75 -2.17
C VAL A 43 0.48 1.48 -1.07
N THR A 44 1.31 0.75 -0.35
CA THR A 44 2.28 1.34 0.59
C THR A 44 3.56 0.53 0.59
N PHE A 45 4.68 1.20 0.84
CA PHE A 45 6.00 0.60 0.97
C PHE A 45 6.90 1.49 1.81
N LYS A 46 8.06 0.98 2.19
CA LYS A 46 9.08 1.74 2.93
C LYS A 46 10.39 1.75 2.19
N ILE A 47 11.01 2.92 2.19
CA ILE A 47 12.36 3.14 1.66
C ILE A 47 13.26 3.70 2.77
N ARG A 48 14.56 3.41 2.67
CA ARG A 48 15.59 3.90 3.58
C ARG A 48 16.85 4.14 2.76
N PHE A 49 17.45 5.31 2.91
CA PHE A 49 18.70 5.66 2.25
C PHE A 49 19.87 5.65 3.25
N GLU A 50 21.08 5.36 2.76
CA GLU A 50 22.31 5.48 3.57
C GLU A 50 22.65 6.93 3.92
N ALA A 51 22.23 7.89 3.07
CA ALA A 51 22.40 9.33 3.25
C ALA A 51 21.03 10.04 3.15
N ALA A 52 20.92 11.28 3.61
CA ALA A 52 19.70 12.05 3.45
C ALA A 52 19.40 12.32 1.96
N VAL A 53 18.15 12.12 1.56
CA VAL A 53 17.66 12.28 0.19
C VAL A 53 16.29 12.92 0.18
N THR A 54 16.12 13.96 -0.62
CA THR A 54 14.81 14.51 -1.00
C THR A 54 14.59 14.19 -2.47
N GLY A 55 13.44 13.64 -2.82
CA GLY A 55 13.18 13.21 -4.20
C GLY A 55 11.74 12.79 -4.43
N THR A 56 11.52 12.17 -5.56
CA THR A 56 10.25 11.58 -5.95
C THR A 56 10.44 10.15 -6.42
N CYS A 57 9.40 9.35 -6.32
CA CYS A 57 9.34 8.02 -6.92
C CYS A 57 7.96 7.80 -7.55
N ASP A 58 7.90 6.83 -8.43
CA ASP A 58 6.69 6.46 -9.15
C ASP A 58 6.31 5.01 -8.86
N TRP A 59 5.02 4.73 -8.93
CA TRP A 59 4.49 3.39 -8.83
C TRP A 59 3.65 3.07 -10.06
N TYR A 60 4.03 2.05 -10.79
CA TYR A 60 3.30 1.54 -11.97
C TYR A 60 2.56 0.25 -11.64
N TRP A 61 1.31 0.17 -12.11
CA TRP A 61 0.52 -1.06 -12.15
C TRP A 61 -0.71 -0.87 -13.03
N PRO A 62 -0.76 -1.47 -14.21
CA PRO A 62 0.29 -2.27 -14.87
C PRO A 62 1.55 -1.45 -15.17
N VAL A 63 2.59 -2.13 -15.63
CA VAL A 63 3.84 -1.47 -16.08
C VAL A 63 3.57 -0.85 -17.45
N ALA A 64 2.84 0.25 -17.46
CA ALA A 64 2.47 1.04 -18.64
C ALA A 64 2.11 2.46 -18.22
N GLU A 65 2.21 3.40 -19.13
CA GLU A 65 1.73 4.76 -18.94
C GLU A 65 0.18 4.86 -19.09
N PRO A 66 -0.48 5.73 -18.32
CA PRO A 66 0.08 6.53 -17.23
C PRO A 66 0.40 5.68 -15.99
N CYS A 67 1.43 6.07 -15.22
CA CYS A 67 1.76 5.37 -13.99
C CYS A 67 0.62 5.45 -12.96
N ALA A 68 0.56 4.46 -12.07
CA ALA A 68 -0.52 4.34 -11.10
C ALA A 68 -0.46 5.42 -10.00
N ALA A 69 0.74 5.78 -9.56
CA ALA A 69 1.00 6.92 -8.68
C ALA A 69 2.30 7.58 -9.10
N GLN A 70 2.22 8.84 -9.47
CA GLN A 70 3.31 9.62 -10.06
C GLN A 70 3.84 10.65 -9.07
N ASN A 71 5.16 10.89 -9.12
CA ASN A 71 5.84 11.93 -8.35
C ASN A 71 5.53 11.89 -6.85
N MET A 72 5.47 10.70 -6.25
CA MET A 72 5.33 10.56 -4.81
C MET A 72 6.54 11.18 -4.12
N ALA A 73 6.38 12.40 -3.60
CA ALA A 73 7.46 13.15 -2.96
C ALA A 73 7.85 12.54 -1.62
N PHE A 74 9.14 12.54 -1.32
CA PHE A 74 9.66 12.13 -0.03
C PHE A 74 10.85 12.99 0.43
N ASN A 75 11.05 13.02 1.74
CA ASN A 75 12.22 13.58 2.38
C ASN A 75 12.72 12.54 3.41
N ALA A 76 13.74 11.79 3.04
CA ALA A 76 14.29 10.70 3.82
C ALA A 76 15.54 11.16 4.56
N ALA A 77 15.54 11.12 5.88
CA ALA A 77 16.75 11.29 6.67
C ALA A 77 17.67 10.08 6.51
N ALA A 78 18.99 10.29 6.65
CA ALA A 78 19.97 9.23 6.56
C ALA A 78 19.67 8.11 7.55
N GLY A 79 19.61 6.89 7.10
CA GLY A 79 19.36 5.70 7.93
C GLY A 79 17.95 5.56 8.48
N ALA A 80 17.03 6.49 8.22
CA ALA A 80 15.65 6.40 8.64
C ALA A 80 14.75 5.75 7.58
N TRP A 81 13.74 4.99 8.03
CA TRP A 81 12.72 4.45 7.14
C TRP A 81 11.66 5.50 6.86
N THR A 82 11.41 5.76 5.59
CA THR A 82 10.34 6.63 5.11
C THR A 82 9.26 5.78 4.47
N ARG A 83 8.02 5.94 4.92
CA ARG A 83 6.85 5.29 4.33
C ARG A 83 6.28 6.15 3.23
N LEU A 84 5.92 5.50 2.13
CA LEU A 84 5.19 6.10 1.01
C LEU A 84 3.92 5.29 0.75
N SER A 85 2.89 5.96 0.27
CA SER A 85 1.61 5.34 -0.02
C SER A 85 0.82 6.13 -1.06
N ALA A 86 -0.06 5.44 -1.77
CA ALA A 86 -1.01 6.03 -2.70
C ALA A 86 -2.31 5.21 -2.76
N VAL A 87 -3.39 5.86 -3.17
CA VAL A 87 -4.61 5.19 -3.64
C VAL A 87 -4.59 5.21 -5.15
N LEU A 88 -4.76 4.05 -5.75
CA LEU A 88 -4.71 3.82 -7.19
C LEU A 88 -6.12 3.62 -7.72
N ASP A 89 -6.49 4.38 -8.74
CA ASP A 89 -7.72 4.16 -9.52
C ASP A 89 -7.33 3.51 -10.85
N ARG A 90 -7.83 2.31 -11.10
CA ARG A 90 -7.47 1.51 -12.28
C ARG A 90 -8.59 1.36 -13.29
N THR A 91 -9.61 2.21 -13.25
CA THR A 91 -10.79 2.18 -14.14
C THR A 91 -10.45 2.31 -15.63
N SER A 92 -9.30 2.86 -15.98
CA SER A 92 -8.84 2.99 -17.38
C SER A 92 -8.16 1.74 -17.94
N PHE A 93 -8.00 0.68 -17.15
CA PHE A 93 -7.35 -0.56 -17.56
C PHE A 93 -8.36 -1.72 -17.64
N ALA A 94 -7.97 -2.80 -18.30
CA ALA A 94 -8.75 -4.04 -18.30
C ALA A 94 -8.40 -4.92 -17.09
N ASP A 95 -9.33 -5.79 -16.72
CA ASP A 95 -9.06 -6.87 -15.77
C ASP A 95 -7.91 -7.74 -16.27
N GLY A 96 -7.06 -8.19 -15.36
CA GLY A 96 -5.93 -9.02 -15.76
C GLY A 96 -4.95 -9.28 -14.63
N SER A 97 -3.80 -9.81 -15.00
CA SER A 97 -2.68 -10.05 -14.09
C SER A 97 -1.47 -9.28 -14.59
N TYR A 98 -1.01 -8.33 -13.81
CA TYR A 98 0.03 -7.37 -14.21
C TYR A 98 1.14 -7.25 -13.18
N PRO A 99 2.40 -7.06 -13.60
CA PRO A 99 3.48 -6.74 -12.68
C PRO A 99 3.33 -5.32 -12.14
N CYS A 100 3.75 -5.12 -10.90
CA CYS A 100 3.97 -3.80 -10.33
C CYS A 100 5.42 -3.37 -10.58
N ARG A 101 5.65 -2.06 -10.72
CA ARG A 101 6.97 -1.47 -10.84
C ARG A 101 7.09 -0.25 -9.93
N PHE A 102 8.12 -0.25 -9.12
CA PHE A 102 8.59 0.93 -8.40
C PHE A 102 9.76 1.54 -9.17
N ASP A 103 9.70 2.83 -9.42
CA ASP A 103 10.76 3.61 -10.06
C ASP A 103 11.21 4.72 -9.14
N TYR A 104 12.52 4.82 -8.93
CA TYR A 104 13.16 5.93 -8.25
C TYR A 104 14.15 6.58 -9.20
N ASN A 105 13.96 7.88 -9.42
CA ASN A 105 14.88 8.66 -10.25
C ASN A 105 16.03 9.20 -9.39
N ASN A 106 17.22 8.59 -9.54
CA ASN A 106 18.41 8.90 -8.79
C ASN A 106 19.20 10.10 -9.40
N ASN A 107 18.51 11.11 -9.93
CA ASN A 107 19.13 12.27 -10.56
C ASN A 107 19.64 13.33 -9.58
N ASP A 108 19.46 13.18 -8.29
CA ASP A 108 19.84 14.12 -7.23
C ASP A 108 21.35 14.08 -6.86
N GLY A 109 22.17 13.56 -7.77
CA GLY A 109 23.64 13.70 -7.73
C GLY A 109 24.38 12.66 -6.93
N GLY A 110 23.83 11.51 -6.63
CA GLY A 110 24.59 10.48 -5.94
C GLY A 110 24.00 9.09 -6.00
N ASN A 111 24.81 8.12 -6.41
CA ASN A 111 24.51 6.69 -6.37
C ASN A 111 24.33 6.20 -4.92
N LYS A 112 23.27 6.68 -4.25
CA LYS A 112 23.06 6.36 -2.84
C LYS A 112 22.45 4.98 -2.71
N THR A 113 23.08 4.15 -1.93
CA THR A 113 22.52 2.86 -1.52
C THR A 113 21.19 3.09 -0.80
N PHE A 114 20.18 2.32 -1.17
CA PHE A 114 18.92 2.35 -0.48
C PHE A 114 18.33 0.96 -0.27
N TRP A 115 17.36 0.87 0.64
CA TRP A 115 16.63 -0.34 0.96
C TRP A 115 15.15 -0.11 0.68
N PHE A 116 14.51 -1.15 0.16
CA PHE A 116 13.08 -1.20 -0.13
C PHE A 116 12.45 -2.38 0.60
N THR A 117 11.33 -2.17 1.27
CA THR A 117 10.62 -3.24 2.00
C THR A 117 9.17 -2.88 2.30
N SER A 118 8.48 -3.76 3.00
CA SER A 118 7.12 -3.58 3.52
C SER A 118 6.12 -3.16 2.45
N CYS A 119 6.30 -3.69 1.21
CA CYS A 119 5.39 -3.41 0.11
C CYS A 119 4.08 -4.16 0.31
N MET A 120 2.98 -3.42 0.36
CA MET A 120 1.62 -3.97 0.40
C MET A 120 0.78 -3.35 -0.70
N LEU A 121 -0.05 -4.18 -1.32
CA LEU A 121 -1.08 -3.78 -2.27
C LEU A 121 -2.41 -4.35 -1.76
N ILE A 122 -3.35 -3.46 -1.42
CA ILE A 122 -4.63 -3.82 -0.82
C ILE A 122 -5.74 -3.42 -1.77
N ASP A 123 -6.61 -4.35 -2.14
CA ASP A 123 -7.83 -4.08 -2.91
C ASP A 123 -8.88 -3.47 -1.98
N LEU A 124 -9.04 -2.15 -2.05
CA LEU A 124 -9.97 -1.40 -1.21
C LEU A 124 -11.43 -1.72 -1.56
N THR A 125 -11.72 -1.86 -2.85
CA THR A 125 -13.08 -2.13 -3.30
C THR A 125 -13.54 -3.52 -2.90
N ALA A 126 -12.67 -4.53 -2.99
CA ALA A 126 -12.96 -5.87 -2.49
C ALA A 126 -13.14 -5.90 -0.97
N ALA A 127 -12.30 -5.16 -0.23
CA ALA A 127 -12.31 -5.16 1.23
C ALA A 127 -13.47 -4.36 1.85
N PHE A 128 -13.83 -3.21 1.25
CA PHE A 128 -14.79 -2.28 1.85
C PHE A 128 -16.09 -2.12 1.05
N GLY A 129 -16.11 -2.52 -0.21
CA GLY A 129 -17.22 -2.36 -1.15
C GLY A 129 -17.09 -1.09 -2.01
N ALA A 130 -17.62 -1.17 -3.24
CA ALA A 130 -17.61 -0.09 -4.20
C ALA A 130 -18.31 1.17 -3.66
N GLY A 131 -17.63 2.31 -3.71
CA GLY A 131 -18.09 3.60 -3.17
C GLY A 131 -17.96 3.74 -1.66
N LEU A 132 -17.35 2.73 -0.98
CA LEU A 132 -17.10 2.74 0.46
C LEU A 132 -15.60 2.65 0.78
N GLU A 133 -14.77 2.76 -0.24
CA GLU A 133 -13.32 2.69 -0.08
C GLU A 133 -12.82 3.85 0.80
N PRO A 134 -12.00 3.55 1.81
CA PRO A 134 -11.44 4.56 2.69
C PRO A 134 -10.46 5.47 1.92
N SER A 135 -10.30 6.69 2.44
CA SER A 135 -9.32 7.63 1.91
C SER A 135 -7.88 7.16 2.17
N LYS A 136 -6.92 7.71 1.40
CA LYS A 136 -5.49 7.48 1.65
C LYS A 136 -5.10 7.80 3.11
N ASP A 137 -5.55 8.94 3.63
CA ASP A 137 -5.22 9.37 5.00
C ASP A 137 -5.75 8.42 6.06
N TRP A 138 -6.94 7.86 5.83
CA TRP A 138 -7.50 6.84 6.71
C TRP A 138 -6.65 5.57 6.67
N MET A 139 -6.27 5.11 5.46
CA MET A 139 -5.41 3.93 5.30
C MET A 139 -4.03 4.15 5.93
N ASP A 140 -3.42 5.32 5.74
CA ASP A 140 -2.11 5.66 6.31
C ASP A 140 -2.12 5.59 7.84
N LYS A 141 -3.24 5.96 8.45
CA LYS A 141 -3.43 5.95 9.89
C LYS A 141 -3.64 4.53 10.45
N HIS A 142 -4.34 3.67 9.73
CA HIS A 142 -4.80 2.38 10.25
C HIS A 142 -3.96 1.19 9.77
N VAL A 143 -3.27 1.30 8.63
CA VAL A 143 -2.35 0.28 8.13
C VAL A 143 -0.94 0.63 8.58
N THR A 144 -0.58 0.32 9.81
CA THR A 144 0.69 0.75 10.44
C THR A 144 1.75 -0.34 10.47
N ALA A 145 1.37 -1.61 10.31
CA ALA A 145 2.28 -2.74 10.32
C ALA A 145 2.32 -3.41 8.95
N PHE A 146 3.49 -3.90 8.56
CA PHE A 146 3.60 -4.82 7.45
C PHE A 146 3.04 -6.17 7.89
N ALA A 147 2.18 -6.73 7.07
CA ALA A 147 1.73 -8.09 7.26
C ALA A 147 2.66 -9.05 6.50
N ASP A 148 3.29 -9.97 7.18
CA ASP A 148 3.68 -11.23 6.57
C ASP A 148 2.40 -11.99 6.12
N SER A 149 2.55 -13.09 5.39
CA SER A 149 1.41 -13.84 4.83
C SER A 149 0.32 -14.21 5.83
N GLN A 150 0.63 -14.31 7.13
CA GLN A 150 -0.34 -14.59 8.19
C GLN A 150 -1.16 -13.35 8.58
N LYS A 151 -0.62 -12.15 8.40
CA LYS A 151 -1.33 -10.90 8.70
C LYS A 151 -2.19 -10.42 7.53
N VAL A 152 -1.92 -10.82 6.30
CA VAL A 152 -2.84 -10.66 5.17
C VAL A 152 -4.14 -11.42 5.46
N GLN A 153 -4.04 -12.66 5.96
CA GLN A 153 -5.18 -13.43 6.43
C GLN A 153 -5.91 -12.76 7.61
N TYR A 154 -5.20 -12.01 8.45
CA TYR A 154 -5.80 -11.22 9.52
C TYR A 154 -6.61 -10.02 9.00
N ILE A 155 -6.24 -9.41 7.88
CA ILE A 155 -6.99 -8.34 7.22
C ILE A 155 -8.22 -8.90 6.50
N GLU A 156 -8.12 -10.10 5.89
CA GLU A 156 -9.26 -10.83 5.34
C GLU A 156 -10.24 -11.20 6.46
N ASN A 157 -9.75 -11.76 7.56
CA ASN A 157 -10.56 -12.05 8.74
C ASN A 157 -11.15 -10.79 9.39
N LEU A 158 -10.48 -9.65 9.31
CA LEU A 158 -11.00 -8.37 9.78
C LEU A 158 -12.14 -7.86 8.89
N GLY A 159 -12.05 -8.09 7.58
CA GLY A 159 -13.13 -7.83 6.63
C GLY A 159 -14.37 -8.67 6.96
N GLU A 160 -14.22 -9.97 7.19
CA GLU A 160 -15.29 -10.87 7.63
C GLU A 160 -15.87 -10.44 8.98
N LEU A 161 -15.01 -10.10 9.95
CA LEU A 161 -15.45 -9.59 11.26
C LEU A 161 -16.28 -8.31 11.12
N PHE A 162 -15.91 -7.40 10.25
CA PHE A 162 -16.69 -6.18 10.00
C PHE A 162 -18.04 -6.48 9.35
N VAL A 163 -18.11 -7.46 8.45
CA VAL A 163 -19.38 -7.95 7.89
C VAL A 163 -20.26 -8.55 8.97
N ASP A 164 -19.70 -9.35 9.87
CA ASP A 164 -20.42 -9.97 10.98
C ASP A 164 -20.92 -8.94 11.98
N ILE A 165 -20.09 -7.97 12.36
CA ILE A 165 -20.48 -6.86 13.23
C ILE A 165 -21.62 -6.04 12.59
N ALA A 166 -21.50 -5.68 11.31
CA ALA A 166 -22.53 -4.95 10.59
C ALA A 166 -23.85 -5.75 10.52
N SER A 167 -23.76 -7.06 10.33
CA SER A 167 -24.91 -7.97 10.33
C SER A 167 -25.57 -8.04 11.71
N ALA A 168 -24.79 -8.16 12.77
CA ALA A 168 -25.30 -8.17 14.15
C ALA A 168 -26.00 -6.85 14.51
N ILE A 169 -25.43 -5.70 14.14
CA ILE A 169 -26.04 -4.39 14.35
C ILE A 169 -27.38 -4.30 13.60
N ARG A 170 -27.45 -4.70 12.33
CA ARG A 170 -28.68 -4.70 11.55
C ARG A 170 -29.77 -5.56 12.19
N THR A 171 -29.40 -6.77 12.59
CA THR A 171 -30.32 -7.71 13.25
C THR A 171 -30.86 -7.11 14.54
N LYS A 172 -30.03 -6.46 15.35
CA LYS A 172 -30.43 -5.91 16.64
C LYS A 172 -31.23 -4.61 16.52
N SER A 173 -30.87 -3.74 15.58
CA SER A 173 -31.50 -2.43 15.38
C SER A 173 -32.75 -2.47 14.47
N GLY A 174 -32.97 -3.58 13.76
CA GLY A 174 -34.01 -3.67 12.73
C GLY A 174 -33.76 -2.82 11.49
N GLN A 175 -32.57 -2.25 11.36
CA GLN A 175 -32.19 -1.40 10.22
C GLN A 175 -31.79 -2.24 9.00
N SER A 176 -32.13 -1.75 7.81
CA SER A 176 -31.66 -2.28 6.55
C SER A 176 -30.64 -1.30 5.93
N GLY A 177 -29.70 -1.83 5.15
CA GLY A 177 -28.72 -1.03 4.45
C GLY A 177 -27.26 -1.30 4.87
N LYS A 178 -26.34 -0.63 4.19
CA LYS A 178 -24.91 -0.75 4.47
C LYS A 178 -24.55 0.06 5.72
N ILE A 179 -23.71 -0.51 6.57
CA ILE A 179 -23.13 0.16 7.74
C ILE A 179 -21.63 0.23 7.51
N MET A 180 -21.07 1.44 7.57
CA MET A 180 -19.65 1.64 7.43
C MET A 180 -18.93 1.29 8.73
N ALA A 181 -17.72 0.73 8.63
CA ALA A 181 -16.92 0.37 9.81
C ALA A 181 -16.65 1.58 10.73
N CYS A 182 -16.53 2.79 10.18
CA CYS A 182 -16.38 4.02 10.96
C CYS A 182 -17.61 4.36 11.80
N ASP A 183 -18.80 3.86 11.44
CA ASP A 183 -20.06 4.14 12.13
C ASP A 183 -20.37 3.11 13.22
N PHE A 184 -19.61 2.02 13.32
CA PHE A 184 -19.91 0.90 14.25
C PHE A 184 -20.02 1.36 15.69
N ALA A 185 -19.11 2.20 16.16
CA ALA A 185 -19.10 2.66 17.54
C ALA A 185 -20.35 3.46 17.89
N ASP A 186 -20.80 4.34 17.01
CA ASP A 186 -21.99 5.16 17.23
C ASP A 186 -23.28 4.34 17.11
N ARG A 187 -23.31 3.40 16.17
CA ARG A 187 -24.44 2.46 16.02
C ARG A 187 -24.58 1.51 17.19
N ILE A 188 -23.48 1.02 17.76
CA ILE A 188 -23.49 0.16 18.96
C ILE A 188 -23.97 0.95 20.18
N ARG A 189 -23.57 2.23 20.33
CA ARG A 189 -24.02 3.07 21.43
C ARG A 189 -25.53 3.41 21.37
N ALA A 190 -26.11 3.33 20.17
CA ALA A 190 -27.53 3.59 19.93
C ALA A 190 -28.43 2.36 20.10
N LEU A 191 -27.87 1.18 20.39
CA LEU A 191 -28.60 -0.08 20.69
C LEU A 191 -29.02 -0.18 22.16
#